data_8aee09114afe728e88c62e7479eb1a8b
#
_entry.id   8aee09114afe728e88c62e7479eb1a8b
#
_cell.length_a   1.000
_cell.length_b   1.000
_cell.length_c   1.000
_cell.angle_alpha   90.00
_cell.angle_beta   90.00
_cell.angle_gamma   90.00
#
_symmetry.space_group_name_H-M   'P 1'
#
loop_
_entity.id
_entity.type
_entity.pdbx_description
1 polymer ?
#
loop_
_entity_poly.entity_id
_entity_poly.type
_entity_poly.pdbx_seq_one_letter_code
_entity_poly.pdbx_strand_id
1 'polypeptide(L)'
;NFGGGFGIRYLPLDKAPAIEDFLDPMMEMVQEWSRKENLPMPVCAIEPGRWIVGEAGITLYKVIAVKEIPGVRTYVAVDGGMGDNIRPALYDAQYHVETVSQGFSKLPGEMRKEGNYSEAGVMKESHGDKDLRTWNSSKERTPRKVTIAGRYCESGDIIVKDATLPDPMPGDILAVYSTGAYCFAMSSNYNRVPRPALVIAKNGNYRLSVQRETYEDLLKKEI
;
A
#
# COMPACT_ATOMS: atom_id res chain seq x y z
N ASN A 1 -7.83 28.65 6.74
CA ASN A 1 -7.42 27.26 6.45
C ASN A 1 -6.99 27.18 4.98
N PHE A 2 -5.78 26.73 4.72
CA PHE A 2 -5.25 26.54 3.37
C PHE A 2 -5.66 25.19 2.74
N GLY A 3 -6.33 24.32 3.49
CA GLY A 3 -6.72 22.99 3.02
C GLY A 3 -5.56 21.99 2.99
N GLY A 4 -5.68 21.04 2.08
CA GLY A 4 -4.72 19.94 1.89
C GLY A 4 -4.12 19.94 0.47
N GLY A 5 -3.89 18.73 -0.07
CA GLY A 5 -3.41 18.58 -1.46
C GLY A 5 -1.89 18.53 -1.60
N PHE A 6 -1.15 18.52 -0.49
CA PHE A 6 0.30 18.41 -0.51
C PHE A 6 0.75 17.11 -1.22
N GLY A 7 1.73 17.24 -2.13
CA GLY A 7 2.28 16.13 -2.90
C GLY A 7 3.12 15.19 -2.04
N ILE A 8 3.16 13.91 -2.48
CA ILE A 8 4.03 12.87 -1.92
C ILE A 8 4.72 12.12 -3.06
N ARG A 9 5.72 11.30 -2.74
CA ARG A 9 6.35 10.41 -3.71
C ARG A 9 5.50 9.16 -3.90
N TYR A 10 5.15 8.86 -5.14
CA TYR A 10 4.57 7.60 -5.56
C TYR A 10 5.57 6.72 -6.31
N LEU A 11 6.47 7.36 -7.05
CA LEU A 11 7.54 6.69 -7.80
C LEU A 11 8.92 7.14 -7.27
N PRO A 12 9.97 6.30 -7.42
CA PRO A 12 11.31 6.60 -6.91
C PRO A 12 11.91 7.92 -7.43
N LEU A 13 11.52 8.35 -8.63
CA LEU A 13 12.02 9.58 -9.26
C LEU A 13 11.14 10.80 -8.99
N ASP A 14 10.02 10.65 -8.30
CA ASP A 14 9.16 11.78 -7.96
C ASP A 14 9.89 12.73 -7.00
N LYS A 15 9.80 14.02 -7.32
CA LYS A 15 10.29 15.10 -6.46
C LYS A 15 9.10 15.67 -5.69
N ALA A 16 8.80 15.11 -4.53
CA ALA A 16 7.84 15.71 -3.63
C ALA A 16 8.52 16.89 -2.90
N PRO A 17 8.02 18.13 -3.04
CA PRO A 17 8.52 19.25 -2.28
C PRO A 17 8.34 19.04 -0.78
N ALA A 18 9.20 19.63 0.04
CA ALA A 18 9.01 19.68 1.48
C ALA A 18 7.73 20.48 1.81
N ILE A 19 7.10 20.22 2.93
CA ILE A 19 5.87 20.92 3.29
C ILE A 19 6.14 22.41 3.52
N GLU A 20 7.34 22.74 3.97
CA GLU A 20 7.83 24.09 4.16
C GLU A 20 7.87 24.90 2.86
N ASP A 21 8.22 24.24 1.73
CA ASP A 21 8.24 24.89 0.40
C ASP A 21 6.86 25.45 -0.01
N PHE A 22 5.80 24.90 0.57
CA PHE A 22 4.43 25.40 0.38
C PHE A 22 4.03 26.39 1.46
N LEU A 23 4.34 26.10 2.73
CA LEU A 23 3.87 26.86 3.86
C LEU A 23 4.56 28.21 4.01
N ASP A 24 5.86 28.28 3.79
CA ASP A 24 6.60 29.51 3.97
C ASP A 24 6.10 30.65 3.08
N PRO A 25 5.92 30.48 1.75
CA PRO A 25 5.35 31.52 0.91
C PRO A 25 3.92 31.88 1.29
N MET A 26 3.09 30.90 1.69
CA MET A 26 1.71 31.17 2.12
C MET A 26 1.69 32.03 3.39
N MET A 27 2.54 31.70 4.35
CA MET A 27 2.64 32.45 5.61
C MET A 27 3.18 33.85 5.40
N GLU A 28 4.18 34.03 4.52
CA GLU A 28 4.68 35.33 4.14
C GLU A 28 3.57 36.23 3.55
N MET A 29 2.79 35.69 2.63
CA MET A 29 1.65 36.42 2.03
C MET A 29 0.61 36.85 3.07
N VAL A 30 0.28 35.96 4.02
CA VAL A 30 -0.68 36.26 5.09
C VAL A 30 -0.12 37.34 6.03
N GLN A 31 1.16 37.25 6.38
CA GLN A 31 1.83 38.27 7.21
C GLN A 31 1.88 39.63 6.52
N GLU A 32 2.19 39.66 5.24
CA GLU A 32 2.21 40.90 4.46
C GLU A 32 0.84 41.53 4.36
N TRP A 33 -0.19 40.73 4.04
CA TRP A 33 -1.58 41.18 4.02
C TRP A 33 -2.02 41.72 5.39
N SER A 34 -1.75 41.00 6.47
CA SER A 34 -2.12 41.40 7.83
C SER A 34 -1.49 42.76 8.20
N ARG A 35 -0.21 42.98 7.86
CA ARG A 35 0.47 44.26 8.07
C ARG A 35 -0.14 45.40 7.22
N LYS A 36 -0.43 45.12 5.95
CA LYS A 36 -1.00 46.11 5.04
C LYS A 36 -2.37 46.58 5.47
N GLU A 37 -3.21 45.68 5.91
CA GLU A 37 -4.58 45.97 6.35
C GLU A 37 -4.67 46.38 7.83
N ASN A 38 -3.54 46.45 8.53
CA ASN A 38 -3.47 46.73 9.97
C ASN A 38 -4.36 45.82 10.82
N LEU A 39 -4.37 44.51 10.48
CA LEU A 39 -5.14 43.46 11.15
C LEU A 39 -4.22 42.55 11.97
N PRO A 40 -4.74 41.92 13.05
CA PRO A 40 -3.96 40.93 13.78
C PRO A 40 -3.68 39.72 12.89
N MET A 41 -2.52 39.09 13.09
CA MET A 41 -2.17 37.85 12.38
C MET A 41 -3.20 36.76 12.66
N PRO A 42 -3.85 36.17 11.65
CA PRO A 42 -4.83 35.12 11.87
C PRO A 42 -4.15 33.80 12.24
N VAL A 43 -4.89 32.90 12.88
CA VAL A 43 -4.49 31.50 13.06
C VAL A 43 -4.65 30.80 11.71
N CYS A 44 -3.54 30.22 11.20
CA CYS A 44 -3.54 29.48 9.97
C CYS A 44 -3.60 27.97 10.25
N ALA A 45 -4.31 27.22 9.42
CA ALA A 45 -4.45 25.78 9.50
C ALA A 45 -4.27 25.13 8.12
N ILE A 46 -3.83 23.87 8.12
CA ILE A 46 -3.70 23.00 6.94
C ILE A 46 -4.32 21.63 7.22
N GLU A 47 -4.62 20.89 6.16
CA GLU A 47 -5.22 19.54 6.21
C GLU A 47 -4.36 18.52 5.43
N PRO A 48 -3.13 18.19 5.89
CA PRO A 48 -2.12 17.46 5.11
C PRO A 48 -2.30 15.93 5.17
N GLY A 49 -3.54 15.42 5.10
CA GLY A 49 -3.87 14.00 5.33
C GLY A 49 -3.00 13.04 4.52
N ARG A 50 -2.93 13.19 3.20
CA ARG A 50 -2.10 12.35 2.34
C ARG A 50 -0.61 12.44 2.68
N TRP A 51 -0.13 13.65 2.96
CA TRP A 51 1.27 13.90 3.28
C TRP A 51 1.69 13.16 4.57
N ILE A 52 0.80 13.10 5.57
CA ILE A 52 1.09 12.43 6.85
C ILE A 52 1.18 10.90 6.70
N VAL A 53 0.27 10.26 5.95
CA VAL A 53 0.12 8.80 5.98
C VAL A 53 0.44 8.11 4.65
N GLY A 54 0.49 8.85 3.54
CA GLY A 54 0.60 8.25 2.21
C GLY A 54 1.80 7.36 2.04
N GLU A 55 3.00 7.87 2.26
CA GLU A 55 4.26 7.12 2.13
C GLU A 55 4.48 6.12 3.28
N ALA A 56 3.76 6.24 4.39
CA ALA A 56 3.86 5.29 5.50
C ALA A 56 3.13 3.96 5.24
N GLY A 57 2.26 3.91 4.23
CA GLY A 57 1.48 2.72 3.92
C GLY A 57 2.07 1.89 2.79
N ILE A 58 2.01 0.58 2.96
CA ILE A 58 2.41 -0.43 1.97
C ILE A 58 1.29 -1.45 1.86
N THR A 59 0.92 -1.82 0.63
CA THR A 59 0.00 -2.93 0.40
C THR A 59 0.77 -4.14 -0.10
N LEU A 60 0.58 -5.27 0.55
CA LEU A 60 1.21 -6.54 0.17
C LEU A 60 0.22 -7.38 -0.63
N TYR A 61 0.67 -7.87 -1.77
CA TYR A 61 -0.09 -8.78 -2.63
C TYR A 61 0.69 -10.06 -2.87
N LYS A 62 0.00 -11.19 -2.83
CA LYS A 62 0.56 -12.48 -3.22
C LYS A 62 0.29 -12.72 -4.71
N VAL A 63 1.33 -13.11 -5.44
CA VAL A 63 1.21 -13.54 -6.84
C VAL A 63 0.48 -14.87 -6.88
N ILE A 64 -0.61 -14.93 -7.65
CA ILE A 64 -1.42 -16.14 -7.84
C ILE A 64 -1.00 -16.86 -9.13
N ALA A 65 -0.83 -16.10 -10.21
CA ALA A 65 -0.50 -16.63 -11.53
C ALA A 65 0.29 -15.63 -12.37
N VAL A 66 1.05 -16.14 -13.30
CA VAL A 66 1.73 -15.34 -14.34
C VAL A 66 1.24 -15.81 -15.69
N LYS A 67 0.78 -14.89 -16.55
CA LYS A 67 0.30 -15.18 -17.89
C LYS A 67 1.06 -14.34 -18.91
N GLU A 68 1.80 -14.99 -19.77
CA GLU A 68 2.43 -14.35 -20.92
C GLU A 68 1.51 -14.39 -22.13
N ILE A 69 1.37 -13.26 -22.79
CA ILE A 69 0.75 -13.13 -24.12
C ILE A 69 1.87 -12.72 -25.06
N PRO A 70 2.41 -13.63 -25.87
CA PRO A 70 3.57 -13.37 -26.71
C PRO A 70 3.37 -12.16 -27.61
N GLY A 71 4.38 -11.28 -27.67
CA GLY A 71 4.33 -10.05 -28.47
C GLY A 71 3.40 -8.94 -27.93
N VAL A 72 2.68 -9.19 -26.84
CA VAL A 72 1.76 -8.23 -26.26
C VAL A 72 2.21 -7.82 -24.85
N ARG A 73 2.11 -8.74 -23.86
CA ARG A 73 2.31 -8.39 -22.44
C ARG A 73 2.40 -9.62 -21.55
N THR A 74 3.15 -9.49 -20.45
CA THR A 74 3.09 -10.44 -19.34
C THR A 74 2.24 -9.85 -18.21
N TYR A 75 1.20 -10.58 -17.83
CA TYR A 75 0.35 -10.25 -16.67
C TYR A 75 0.78 -11.05 -15.45
N VAL A 76 0.80 -10.39 -14.30
CA VAL A 76 1.01 -10.98 -12.98
C VAL A 76 -0.29 -10.80 -12.21
N ALA A 77 -1.06 -11.86 -12.04
CA ALA A 77 -2.30 -11.84 -11.28
C ALA A 77 -2.00 -11.97 -9.78
N VAL A 78 -2.66 -11.13 -8.98
CA VAL A 78 -2.47 -11.08 -7.52
C VAL A 78 -3.80 -11.30 -6.77
N ASP A 79 -3.70 -11.53 -5.45
CA ASP A 79 -4.83 -11.86 -4.56
C ASP A 79 -5.66 -10.65 -4.11
N GLY A 80 -5.35 -9.44 -4.56
CA GLY A 80 -6.13 -8.21 -4.34
C GLY A 80 -6.45 -7.50 -5.65
N GLY A 81 -6.67 -6.19 -5.60
CA GLY A 81 -6.93 -5.39 -6.80
C GLY A 81 -7.67 -4.09 -6.51
N MET A 82 -8.53 -3.68 -7.45
CA MET A 82 -9.23 -2.39 -7.37
C MET A 82 -10.15 -2.24 -6.14
N GLY A 83 -10.57 -3.34 -5.52
CA GLY A 83 -11.32 -3.28 -4.26
C GLY A 83 -10.47 -2.83 -3.08
N ASP A 84 -9.15 -3.01 -3.14
CA ASP A 84 -8.20 -2.59 -2.10
C ASP A 84 -7.56 -1.24 -2.46
N ASN A 85 -7.32 -1.01 -3.75
CA ASN A 85 -6.74 0.21 -4.28
C ASN A 85 -7.40 0.60 -5.61
N ILE A 86 -8.47 1.38 -5.53
CA ILE A 86 -9.23 1.85 -6.69
C ILE A 86 -8.52 2.94 -7.50
N ARG A 87 -7.48 3.57 -6.96
CA ARG A 87 -6.91 4.78 -7.52
C ARG A 87 -6.25 4.61 -8.90
N PRO A 88 -5.59 3.49 -9.24
CA PRO A 88 -5.13 3.28 -10.62
C PRO A 88 -6.26 3.31 -11.64
N ALA A 89 -7.39 2.65 -11.34
CA ALA A 89 -8.55 2.62 -12.22
C ALA A 89 -9.30 3.97 -12.29
N LEU A 90 -9.38 4.70 -11.16
CA LEU A 90 -10.18 5.91 -11.05
C LEU A 90 -9.43 7.17 -11.47
N TYR A 91 -8.14 7.24 -11.23
CA TYR A 91 -7.31 8.44 -11.40
C TYR A 91 -6.04 8.21 -12.23
N ASP A 92 -5.89 7.02 -12.84
CA ASP A 92 -4.64 6.60 -13.51
C ASP A 92 -3.40 6.76 -12.59
N ALA A 93 -3.61 6.58 -11.29
CA ALA A 93 -2.56 6.74 -10.28
C ALA A 93 -1.48 5.67 -10.47
N GLN A 94 -0.23 6.10 -10.49
CA GLN A 94 0.92 5.22 -10.60
C GLN A 94 1.50 4.91 -9.23
N TYR A 95 2.04 3.70 -9.06
CA TYR A 95 2.63 3.23 -7.83
C TYR A 95 3.94 2.52 -8.09
N HIS A 96 4.89 2.68 -7.16
CA HIS A 96 6.08 1.85 -7.13
C HIS A 96 5.76 0.48 -6.54
N VAL A 97 6.38 -0.56 -7.10
CA VAL A 97 6.22 -1.94 -6.67
C VAL A 97 7.55 -2.67 -6.67
N GLU A 98 7.75 -3.51 -5.66
CA GLU A 98 8.93 -4.39 -5.55
C GLU A 98 8.51 -5.81 -5.14
N THR A 99 9.37 -6.78 -5.47
CA THR A 99 9.26 -8.15 -4.95
C THR A 99 10.00 -8.23 -3.62
N VAL A 100 9.30 -8.58 -2.53
CA VAL A 100 9.87 -8.62 -1.18
C VAL A 100 10.12 -10.03 -0.64
N SER A 101 9.70 -11.06 -1.34
CA SER A 101 9.87 -12.45 -0.94
C SER A 101 11.33 -12.90 -0.79
N GLN A 102 12.28 -12.22 -1.42
CA GLN A 102 13.72 -12.54 -1.31
C GLN A 102 14.37 -12.05 -0.01
N GLY A 103 13.75 -11.13 0.72
CA GLY A 103 14.28 -10.55 1.96
C GLY A 103 13.90 -11.32 3.23
N PHE A 104 12.82 -12.07 3.21
CA PHE A 104 12.31 -12.76 4.39
C PHE A 104 13.15 -13.99 4.84
N SER A 105 14.00 -14.52 3.97
CA SER A 105 14.92 -15.62 4.32
C SER A 105 16.09 -15.21 5.22
N LYS A 106 16.29 -13.89 5.43
CA LYS A 106 17.42 -13.34 6.19
C LYS A 106 17.01 -12.59 7.46
N LEU A 107 15.78 -12.72 7.95
CA LEU A 107 15.49 -12.26 9.30
C LEU A 107 16.26 -13.16 10.28
N PRO A 108 17.18 -12.61 11.11
CA PRO A 108 17.90 -13.40 12.09
C PRO A 108 16.90 -14.10 13.02
N GLY A 109 17.15 -15.37 13.36
CA GLY A 109 16.30 -16.17 14.24
C GLY A 109 16.06 -15.59 15.64
N GLU A 110 16.64 -14.44 15.96
CA GLU A 110 16.47 -13.71 17.23
C GLU A 110 15.22 -12.81 17.30
N MET A 111 14.51 -12.56 16.20
CA MET A 111 13.23 -11.81 16.25
C MET A 111 12.03 -12.66 16.70
N ARG A 112 12.23 -13.93 17.05
CA ARG A 112 11.19 -14.81 17.62
C ARG A 112 11.12 -14.79 19.14
N LYS A 113 11.78 -13.87 19.82
CA LYS A 113 11.66 -13.77 21.28
C LYS A 113 10.40 -13.00 21.66
N GLU A 114 9.47 -13.78 22.18
CA GLU A 114 8.30 -13.49 22.98
C GLU A 114 8.23 -12.08 23.58
N GLY A 115 7.42 -11.22 22.97
CA GLY A 115 6.86 -10.06 23.64
C GLY A 115 5.55 -10.47 24.30
N ASN A 116 5.49 -10.38 25.62
CA ASN A 116 4.26 -10.53 26.40
C ASN A 116 3.24 -9.50 25.94
N TYR A 117 2.26 -9.93 25.16
CA TYR A 117 1.08 -9.15 24.84
C TYR A 117 -0.11 -9.68 25.63
N SER A 118 -0.73 -8.79 26.41
CA SER A 118 -1.99 -9.02 27.10
C SER A 118 -3.13 -9.34 26.13
N GLU A 119 -4.09 -10.11 26.58
CA GLU A 119 -5.16 -10.87 25.91
C GLU A 119 -6.09 -10.18 24.91
N ALA A 120 -5.73 -9.05 24.33
CA ALA A 120 -6.55 -8.38 23.31
C ALA A 120 -5.83 -8.38 21.96
N GLY A 121 -6.01 -9.43 21.17
CA GLY A 121 -5.79 -9.39 19.72
C GLY A 121 -4.51 -10.00 19.18
N VAL A 122 -3.85 -10.92 19.86
CA VAL A 122 -2.73 -11.68 19.31
C VAL A 122 -3.24 -12.95 18.64
N MET A 123 -3.04 -13.07 17.32
CA MET A 123 -3.15 -14.35 16.64
C MET A 123 -2.12 -15.31 17.26
N LYS A 124 -2.58 -16.31 18.03
CA LYS A 124 -1.80 -17.51 18.29
C LYS A 124 -1.63 -18.23 16.96
N GLU A 125 -0.39 -18.55 16.62
CA GLU A 125 -0.08 -19.48 15.52
C GLU A 125 -0.91 -20.75 15.71
N SER A 126 -1.94 -20.92 14.91
CA SER A 126 -2.63 -22.18 14.76
C SER A 126 -2.43 -22.67 13.34
N HIS A 127 -1.78 -23.80 13.28
CA HIS A 127 -1.55 -24.70 12.15
C HIS A 127 -0.36 -24.36 11.27
N GLY A 128 0.66 -25.16 11.52
CA GLY A 128 1.85 -25.24 10.69
C GLY A 128 1.51 -25.60 9.26
N ASP A 129 1.62 -24.62 8.41
CA ASP A 129 1.73 -24.84 6.98
C ASP A 129 3.16 -25.30 6.71
N LYS A 130 3.34 -26.65 6.63
CA LYS A 130 4.63 -27.30 6.38
C LYS A 130 5.15 -27.06 4.95
N ASP A 131 4.49 -26.26 4.16
CA ASP A 131 4.82 -26.02 2.74
C ASP A 131 5.55 -24.72 2.44
N LEU A 132 6.04 -24.00 3.44
CA LEU A 132 7.10 -22.98 3.25
C LEU A 132 8.46 -23.68 3.02
N ARG A 133 8.45 -24.81 2.30
CA ARG A 133 9.66 -25.56 1.98
C ARG A 133 10.43 -24.84 0.91
N THR A 134 11.59 -24.36 1.32
CA THR A 134 12.78 -24.17 0.50
C THR A 134 12.54 -23.45 -0.81
N TRP A 135 12.19 -22.19 -0.71
CA TRP A 135 12.42 -21.27 -1.80
C TRP A 135 13.94 -21.18 -2.02
N ASN A 136 14.43 -21.83 -3.03
CA ASN A 136 15.85 -21.80 -3.39
C ASN A 136 16.16 -20.45 -4.09
N SER A 137 16.44 -19.44 -3.27
CA SER A 137 16.67 -18.02 -3.68
C SER A 137 18.04 -17.79 -4.33
N SER A 138 18.75 -18.83 -4.75
CA SER A 138 20.15 -18.73 -5.20
C SER A 138 20.33 -18.42 -6.69
N LYS A 139 19.25 -18.28 -7.47
CA LYS A 139 19.34 -17.78 -8.84
C LYS A 139 18.81 -16.35 -8.91
N GLU A 140 19.68 -15.41 -9.24
CA GLU A 140 19.23 -14.07 -9.63
C GLU A 140 18.24 -14.21 -10.79
N ARG A 141 16.99 -13.76 -10.55
CA ARG A 141 15.97 -13.78 -11.58
C ARG A 141 16.19 -12.61 -12.52
N THR A 142 16.13 -12.85 -13.81
CA THR A 142 16.23 -11.81 -14.83
C THR A 142 15.10 -10.80 -14.67
N PRO A 143 15.37 -9.50 -14.72
CA PRO A 143 14.33 -8.49 -14.71
C PRO A 143 13.37 -8.67 -15.89
N ARG A 144 12.07 -8.58 -15.61
CA ARG A 144 11.01 -8.71 -16.61
C ARG A 144 10.03 -7.56 -16.51
N LYS A 145 9.62 -7.02 -17.65
CA LYS A 145 8.55 -6.02 -17.72
C LYS A 145 7.18 -6.70 -17.63
N VAL A 146 6.38 -6.33 -16.63
CA VAL A 146 5.11 -6.98 -16.33
C VAL A 146 4.01 -5.96 -16.01
N THR A 147 2.76 -6.38 -16.11
CA THR A 147 1.59 -5.64 -15.65
C THR A 147 0.93 -6.41 -14.52
N ILE A 148 0.78 -5.77 -13.37
CA ILE A 148 0.14 -6.36 -12.20
C ILE A 148 -1.36 -6.15 -12.31
N ALA A 149 -2.09 -7.25 -12.40
CA ALA A 149 -3.55 -7.28 -12.51
C ALA A 149 -4.17 -7.87 -11.24
N GLY A 150 -5.27 -7.30 -10.82
CA GLY A 150 -6.03 -7.81 -9.68
C GLY A 150 -6.87 -9.04 -10.03
N ARG A 151 -7.69 -9.43 -9.06
CA ARG A 151 -8.55 -10.63 -9.12
C ARG A 151 -10.00 -10.34 -9.53
N TYR A 152 -10.33 -9.08 -9.79
CA TYR A 152 -11.70 -8.67 -10.07
C TYR A 152 -12.06 -8.91 -11.52
N CYS A 153 -13.33 -9.27 -11.78
CA CYS A 153 -13.87 -9.45 -13.13
C CYS A 153 -14.13 -8.08 -13.78
N GLU A 154 -13.06 -7.32 -13.98
CA GLU A 154 -13.10 -5.94 -14.46
C GLU A 154 -11.84 -5.64 -15.27
N SER A 155 -11.97 -5.13 -16.49
CA SER A 155 -10.82 -4.83 -17.37
C SER A 155 -9.93 -3.71 -16.83
N GLY A 156 -10.47 -2.83 -16.00
CA GLY A 156 -9.76 -1.76 -15.31
C GLY A 156 -8.99 -2.21 -14.06
N ASP A 157 -9.05 -3.50 -13.68
CA ASP A 157 -8.38 -4.01 -12.47
C ASP A 157 -6.87 -4.22 -12.70
N ILE A 158 -6.19 -3.12 -12.98
CA ILE A 158 -4.74 -3.03 -13.15
C ILE A 158 -4.17 -2.18 -12.03
N ILE A 159 -3.31 -2.77 -11.22
CA ILE A 159 -2.68 -2.10 -10.08
C ILE A 159 -1.45 -1.30 -10.53
N VAL A 160 -0.57 -1.93 -11.32
CA VAL A 160 0.63 -1.28 -11.87
C VAL A 160 0.84 -1.76 -13.30
N LYS A 161 1.00 -0.82 -14.22
CA LYS A 161 1.36 -1.09 -15.62
C LYS A 161 2.87 -1.00 -15.79
N ASP A 162 3.43 -1.92 -16.59
CA ASP A 162 4.80 -1.85 -17.09
C ASP A 162 5.88 -1.79 -15.99
N ALA A 163 5.63 -2.43 -14.84
CA ALA A 163 6.62 -2.59 -13.79
C ALA A 163 7.77 -3.51 -14.24
N THR A 164 9.01 -3.18 -13.85
CA THR A 164 10.15 -4.06 -14.04
C THR A 164 10.44 -4.78 -12.72
N LEU A 165 10.24 -6.09 -12.69
CA LEU A 165 10.44 -6.93 -11.51
C LEU A 165 11.38 -8.11 -11.85
N PRO A 166 12.11 -8.66 -10.86
CA PRO A 166 12.72 -9.98 -11.00
C PRO A 166 11.64 -10.98 -11.41
N ASP A 167 11.84 -11.77 -12.48
CA ASP A 167 10.81 -12.60 -13.13
C ASP A 167 9.82 -13.21 -12.11
N PRO A 168 8.58 -12.68 -12.00
CA PRO A 168 7.67 -13.02 -10.91
C PRO A 168 7.15 -14.44 -11.05
N MET A 169 6.93 -15.09 -9.92
CA MET A 169 6.40 -16.46 -9.86
C MET A 169 5.23 -16.55 -8.89
N PRO A 170 4.30 -17.51 -9.10
CA PRO A 170 3.25 -17.79 -8.13
C PRO A 170 3.83 -18.03 -6.73
N GLY A 171 3.25 -17.37 -5.72
CA GLY A 171 3.73 -17.38 -4.34
C GLY A 171 4.63 -16.22 -3.94
N ASP A 172 5.17 -15.45 -4.89
CA ASP A 172 5.90 -14.23 -4.57
C ASP A 172 5.01 -13.21 -3.86
N ILE A 173 5.62 -12.40 -3.01
CA ILE A 173 4.96 -11.26 -2.39
C ILE A 173 5.46 -9.99 -3.05
N LEU A 174 4.53 -9.18 -3.51
CA LEU A 174 4.77 -7.85 -4.06
C LEU A 174 4.37 -6.80 -3.02
N ALA A 175 5.23 -5.80 -2.82
CA ALA A 175 4.94 -4.62 -2.01
C ALA A 175 4.64 -3.44 -2.93
N VAL A 176 3.45 -2.88 -2.82
CA VAL A 176 3.05 -1.63 -3.49
C VAL A 176 3.15 -0.51 -2.47
N TYR A 177 4.01 0.48 -2.76
CA TYR A 177 4.36 1.56 -1.84
C TYR A 177 3.38 2.74 -1.91
N SER A 178 3.47 3.64 -0.93
CA SER A 178 2.70 4.89 -0.86
C SER A 178 1.17 4.70 -0.88
N THR A 179 0.70 3.59 -0.27
CA THR A 179 -0.72 3.22 -0.21
C THR A 179 -1.42 3.62 1.09
N GLY A 180 -0.78 4.42 1.96
CA GLY A 180 -1.33 4.80 3.26
C GLY A 180 -2.53 5.75 3.22
N ALA A 181 -2.73 6.45 2.10
CA ALA A 181 -3.86 7.35 1.91
C ALA A 181 -4.75 6.89 0.73
N TYR A 182 -6.07 6.97 0.92
CA TYR A 182 -7.10 6.73 -0.11
C TYR A 182 -7.18 5.29 -0.66
N CYS A 183 -6.36 4.34 -0.19
CA CYS A 183 -6.45 2.94 -0.56
C CYS A 183 -7.42 2.22 0.39
N PHE A 184 -6.99 1.93 1.62
CA PHE A 184 -7.87 1.27 2.60
C PHE A 184 -9.16 2.07 2.88
N ALA A 185 -9.07 3.41 2.97
CA ALA A 185 -10.22 4.27 3.21
C ALA A 185 -11.25 4.29 2.06
N MET A 186 -10.83 3.97 0.84
CA MET A 186 -11.70 3.84 -0.33
C MET A 186 -11.97 2.38 -0.70
N SER A 187 -11.51 1.44 0.11
CA SER A 187 -11.71 0.01 -0.15
C SER A 187 -13.20 -0.36 -0.17
N SER A 188 -13.55 -1.34 -0.97
CA SER A 188 -14.92 -1.78 -1.17
C SER A 188 -15.04 -3.30 -1.21
N ASN A 189 -16.26 -3.79 -1.10
CA ASN A 189 -16.58 -5.20 -1.29
C ASN A 189 -17.04 -5.50 -2.73
N TYR A 190 -16.47 -4.81 -3.71
CA TYR A 190 -16.76 -5.08 -5.12
C TYR A 190 -16.57 -6.58 -5.43
N ASN A 191 -17.48 -7.15 -6.23
CA ASN A 191 -17.57 -8.59 -6.51
C ASN A 191 -17.64 -9.48 -5.25
N ARG A 192 -18.12 -8.95 -4.11
CA ARG A 192 -18.21 -9.67 -2.82
C ARG A 192 -16.86 -10.14 -2.29
N VAL A 193 -15.79 -9.41 -2.58
CA VAL A 193 -14.48 -9.70 -2.03
C VAL A 193 -14.35 -9.05 -0.66
N PRO A 194 -13.96 -9.82 0.39
CA PRO A 194 -13.69 -9.28 1.71
C PRO A 194 -12.54 -8.29 1.70
N ARG A 195 -12.66 -7.18 2.43
CA ARG A 195 -11.59 -6.18 2.57
C ARG A 195 -10.40 -6.76 3.35
N PRO A 196 -9.16 -6.32 3.02
CA PRO A 196 -7.94 -6.82 3.66
C PRO A 196 -7.84 -6.37 5.13
N ALA A 197 -6.95 -7.01 5.87
CA ALA A 197 -6.54 -6.54 7.19
C ALA A 197 -5.69 -5.28 7.10
N LEU A 198 -5.73 -4.45 8.17
CA LEU A 198 -4.79 -3.36 8.37
C LEU A 198 -3.88 -3.67 9.57
N VAL A 199 -2.58 -3.65 9.33
CA VAL A 199 -1.55 -3.90 10.33
C VAL A 199 -0.69 -2.66 10.50
N ILE A 200 -0.45 -2.25 11.73
CA ILE A 200 0.48 -1.17 12.06
C ILE A 200 1.79 -1.81 12.52
N ALA A 201 2.89 -1.46 11.83
CA ALA A 201 4.23 -1.92 12.15
C ALA A 201 5.12 -0.75 12.59
N LYS A 202 5.91 -0.94 13.66
CA LYS A 202 6.86 0.05 14.15
C LYS A 202 8.00 -0.63 14.89
N ASN A 203 9.24 -0.31 14.54
CA ASN A 203 10.45 -0.79 15.22
C ASN A 203 10.49 -2.33 15.37
N GLY A 204 10.17 -3.05 14.29
CA GLY A 204 10.17 -4.53 14.30
C GLY A 204 8.96 -5.18 14.98
N ASN A 205 8.08 -4.40 15.59
CA ASN A 205 6.85 -4.88 16.18
C ASN A 205 5.66 -4.58 15.26
N TYR A 206 4.60 -5.38 15.36
CA TYR A 206 3.37 -5.14 14.62
C TYR A 206 2.13 -5.41 15.46
N ARG A 207 1.03 -4.76 15.12
CA ARG A 207 -0.28 -5.01 15.72
C ARG A 207 -1.37 -4.96 14.66
N LEU A 208 -2.36 -5.80 14.80
CA LEU A 208 -3.55 -5.75 13.98
C LEU A 208 -4.37 -4.50 14.38
N SER A 209 -4.70 -3.66 13.43
CA SER A 209 -5.54 -2.47 13.62
C SER A 209 -6.96 -2.70 13.12
N VAL A 210 -7.11 -3.39 11.98
CA VAL A 210 -8.40 -3.80 11.43
C VAL A 210 -8.31 -5.25 11.02
N GLN A 211 -9.26 -6.07 11.47
CA GLN A 211 -9.35 -7.47 11.07
C GLN A 211 -9.73 -7.58 9.58
N ARG A 212 -9.23 -8.63 8.91
CA ARG A 212 -9.71 -9.01 7.59
C ARG A 212 -11.20 -9.37 7.68
N GLU A 213 -12.00 -8.89 6.75
CA GLU A 213 -13.39 -9.32 6.64
C GLU A 213 -13.48 -10.79 6.23
N THR A 214 -14.49 -11.46 6.77
CA THR A 214 -14.90 -12.82 6.37
C THR A 214 -16.10 -12.75 5.42
N TYR A 215 -16.45 -13.86 4.79
CA TYR A 215 -17.69 -13.94 4.00
C TYR A 215 -18.93 -13.77 4.89
N GLU A 216 -18.88 -14.25 6.13
CA GLU A 216 -19.95 -14.07 7.11
C GLU A 216 -20.17 -12.58 7.44
N ASP A 217 -19.08 -11.77 7.47
CA ASP A 217 -19.20 -10.33 7.66
C ASP A 217 -19.98 -9.66 6.53
N LEU A 218 -19.80 -10.14 5.29
CA LEU A 218 -20.51 -9.62 4.13
C LEU A 218 -22.00 -9.98 4.16
N LEU A 219 -22.36 -11.12 4.75
CA LEU A 219 -23.74 -11.64 4.78
C LEU A 219 -24.55 -11.14 5.98
N LYS A 220 -23.92 -10.53 7.00
CA LYS A 220 -24.59 -10.11 8.25
C LYS A 220 -25.86 -9.27 8.07
N LYS A 221 -25.99 -8.55 6.96
CA LYS A 221 -27.13 -7.66 6.69
C LYS A 221 -28.06 -8.19 5.62
N GLU A 222 -27.84 -9.40 5.14
CA GLU A 222 -28.73 -10.03 4.17
C GLU A 222 -29.83 -10.78 4.91
N ILE A 223 -31.07 -10.68 4.40
CA ILE A 223 -32.27 -11.28 4.97
C ILE A 223 -32.74 -12.40 4.06
#